data_9beddd32c3f38a399ca4ce191d250f63
#
_entry.id   9beddd32c3f38a399ca4ce191d250f63
#
_cell.length_a   1.000
_cell.length_b   1.000
_cell.length_c   1.000
_cell.angle_alpha   90.00
_cell.angle_beta   90.00
_cell.angle_gamma   90.00
#
_symmetry.space_group_name_H-M   'P 1'
#
loop_
_entity.id
_entity.type
_entity.pdbx_description
1 polymer ?
#
loop_
_entity_poly.entity_id
_entity_poly.type
_entity_poly.pdbx_seq_one_letter_code
_entity_poly.pdbx_strand_id
1 'polypeptide(L)'
;NALESIGDVYGIYAFSGYGRENVEFYTVKDIDQPFADNVKKRIDRISPLHATRMGPAIRHATAKLDSHDAKTKLLFLISDGRPQDRGYSREGGEKEYAVHDTKRAFDEARAKNVIPFCLTVDKNGHDYLAAMCQDIGYEILDDILQLPHRLLYLYRRLTM
;
A
#
# COMPACT_ATOMS: atom_id res chain seq x y z
N ASN A 1 6.62 17.38 -5.42
CA ASN A 1 6.00 16.11 -5.08
C ASN A 1 4.82 15.87 -6.01
N ALA A 2 4.79 14.69 -6.67
CA ALA A 2 3.76 14.34 -7.65
C ALA A 2 2.34 14.40 -7.08
N LEU A 3 2.15 13.94 -5.85
CA LEU A 3 0.84 13.94 -5.19
C LEU A 3 0.37 15.35 -4.84
N GLU A 4 1.29 16.22 -4.45
CA GLU A 4 0.95 17.62 -4.13
C GLU A 4 0.45 18.38 -5.37
N SER A 5 0.99 18.08 -6.54
CA SER A 5 0.58 18.73 -7.79
C SER A 5 -0.83 18.38 -8.25
N ILE A 6 -1.42 17.31 -7.71
CA ILE A 6 -2.78 16.87 -8.03
C ILE A 6 -3.83 17.79 -7.37
N GLY A 7 -3.52 18.33 -6.18
CA GLY A 7 -4.42 19.22 -5.45
C GLY A 7 -5.51 18.52 -4.64
N ASP A 8 -5.54 17.20 -4.65
CA ASP A 8 -6.52 16.41 -3.88
C ASP A 8 -5.98 16.06 -2.48
N VAL A 9 -6.88 15.62 -1.62
CA VAL A 9 -6.53 15.16 -0.27
C VAL A 9 -5.84 13.80 -0.35
N TYR A 10 -4.68 13.65 0.28
CA TYR A 10 -3.92 12.41 0.28
C TYR A 10 -3.18 12.17 1.58
N GLY A 11 -2.88 10.92 1.87
CA GLY A 11 -2.02 10.51 2.98
C GLY A 11 -0.88 9.64 2.48
N ILE A 12 0.21 9.63 3.21
CA ILE A 12 1.37 8.77 2.97
C ILE A 12 1.70 8.06 4.27
N TYR A 13 1.73 6.74 4.22
CA TYR A 13 2.00 5.90 5.38
C TYR A 13 3.04 4.85 5.04
N ALA A 14 3.88 4.53 5.99
CA ALA A 14 4.82 3.43 5.88
C ALA A 14 4.42 2.33 6.86
N PHE A 15 4.75 1.10 6.55
CA PHE A 15 4.42 -0.03 7.41
C PHE A 15 5.59 -1.00 7.53
N SER A 16 5.62 -1.69 8.66
CA SER A 16 6.58 -2.73 8.95
C SER A 16 6.01 -3.69 9.99
N GLY A 17 6.72 -4.71 10.35
CA GLY A 17 6.29 -5.62 11.39
C GLY A 17 7.38 -6.59 11.82
N TYR A 18 7.17 -7.16 13.00
CA TYR A 18 7.96 -8.27 13.50
C TYR A 18 7.02 -9.21 14.28
N GLY A 19 6.46 -10.18 13.55
CA GLY A 19 5.45 -11.06 14.09
C GLY A 19 4.08 -10.39 14.22
N ARG A 20 3.11 -11.17 14.67
CA ARG A 20 1.71 -10.76 14.74
C ARG A 20 1.44 -9.63 15.73
N GLU A 21 2.22 -9.57 16.80
CA GLU A 21 2.01 -8.62 17.89
C GLU A 21 2.70 -7.27 17.69
N ASN A 22 3.63 -7.19 16.74
CA ASN A 22 4.43 -6.01 16.51
C ASN A 22 4.25 -5.49 15.08
N VAL A 23 3.01 -5.22 14.70
CA VAL A 23 2.69 -4.58 13.41
C VAL A 23 2.79 -3.07 13.59
N GLU A 24 3.64 -2.45 12.81
CA GLU A 24 3.94 -1.02 12.89
C GLU A 24 3.38 -0.30 11.65
N PHE A 25 2.74 0.82 11.89
CA PHE A 25 2.19 1.67 10.85
C PHE A 25 2.60 3.12 11.16
N TYR A 26 3.39 3.68 10.27
CA TYR A 26 3.98 5.00 10.48
C TYR A 26 3.27 6.05 9.63
N THR A 27 2.86 7.13 10.27
CA THR A 27 2.31 8.27 9.56
C THR A 27 3.43 9.16 9.05
N VAL A 28 3.62 9.19 7.74
CA VAL A 28 4.51 10.11 7.06
C VAL A 28 3.80 11.43 6.81
N LYS A 29 2.61 11.35 6.21
CA LYS A 29 1.68 12.47 6.08
C LYS A 29 0.28 11.96 6.33
N ASP A 30 -0.39 12.47 7.36
CA ASP A 30 -1.78 12.13 7.59
C ASP A 30 -2.68 12.78 6.52
N ILE A 31 -3.80 12.14 6.26
CA ILE A 31 -4.74 12.57 5.22
C ILE A 31 -5.27 13.98 5.45
N ASP A 32 -5.41 14.36 6.71
CA ASP A 32 -5.87 15.69 7.12
C ASP A 32 -4.74 16.72 7.32
N GLN A 33 -3.50 16.31 7.14
CA GLN A 33 -2.33 17.13 7.38
C GLN A 33 -1.86 17.79 6.08
N PRO A 34 -1.49 19.09 6.09
CA PRO A 34 -0.90 19.73 4.92
C PRO A 34 0.52 19.21 4.67
N PHE A 35 0.96 19.27 3.41
CA PHE A 35 2.33 18.98 3.06
C PHE A 35 3.24 20.13 3.50
N ALA A 36 4.10 19.87 4.48
CA ALA A 36 4.99 20.86 5.08
C ALA A 36 6.39 20.26 5.29
N ASP A 37 7.33 21.06 5.79
CA ASP A 37 8.72 20.62 6.00
C ASP A 37 8.85 19.43 6.94
N ASN A 38 7.98 19.28 7.93
CA ASN A 38 7.96 18.12 8.81
C ASN A 38 7.65 16.81 8.06
N VAL A 39 6.80 16.86 7.03
CA VAL A 39 6.50 15.72 6.15
C VAL A 39 7.74 15.34 5.36
N LYS A 40 8.44 16.30 4.77
CA LYS A 40 9.70 16.06 4.06
C LYS A 40 10.73 15.39 4.97
N LYS A 41 10.87 15.85 6.20
CA LYS A 41 11.78 15.25 7.18
C LYS A 41 11.40 13.81 7.52
N ARG A 42 10.10 13.50 7.60
CA ARG A 42 9.63 12.13 7.82
C ARG A 42 9.93 11.22 6.64
N ILE A 43 9.77 11.71 5.42
CA ILE A 43 10.13 10.96 4.20
C ILE A 43 11.63 10.63 4.22
N ASP A 44 12.48 11.59 4.57
CA ASP A 44 13.93 11.41 4.63
C ASP A 44 14.35 10.41 5.72
N ARG A 45 13.52 10.18 6.71
CA ARG A 45 13.77 9.24 7.81
C ARG A 45 13.26 7.83 7.54
N ILE A 46 12.57 7.60 6.43
CA ILE A 46 12.09 6.26 6.08
C ILE A 46 13.31 5.38 5.84
N SER A 47 13.40 4.30 6.59
CA SER A 47 14.45 3.30 6.46
C SER A 47 13.84 1.91 6.40
N PRO A 48 14.51 0.97 5.73
CA PRO A 48 14.06 -0.42 5.74
C PRO A 48 13.97 -0.96 7.17
N LEU A 49 12.85 -1.59 7.50
CA LEU A 49 12.64 -2.25 8.78
C LEU A 49 12.51 -3.76 8.58
N HIS A 50 11.74 -4.45 9.42
CA HIS A 50 11.88 -5.89 9.58
C HIS A 50 11.12 -6.72 8.54
N ALA A 51 9.85 -6.44 8.27
CA ALA A 51 9.02 -7.33 7.47
C ALA A 51 7.92 -6.60 6.72
N THR A 52 7.36 -7.29 5.73
CA THR A 52 6.34 -6.75 4.82
C THR A 52 4.98 -7.38 5.13
N ARG A 53 4.36 -6.98 6.22
CA ARG A 53 3.05 -7.44 6.64
C ARG A 53 1.97 -6.53 6.06
N MET A 54 1.52 -6.86 4.85
CA MET A 54 0.65 -5.99 4.04
C MET A 54 -0.80 -5.97 4.51
N GLY A 55 -1.36 -7.10 4.92
CA GLY A 55 -2.76 -7.20 5.30
C GLY A 55 -3.20 -6.17 6.34
N PRO A 56 -2.58 -6.12 7.52
CA PRO A 56 -2.91 -5.12 8.52
C PRO A 56 -2.72 -3.68 8.06
N ALA A 57 -1.69 -3.41 7.26
CA ALA A 57 -1.45 -2.07 6.72
C ALA A 57 -2.58 -1.62 5.78
N ILE A 58 -3.02 -2.52 4.90
CA ILE A 58 -4.14 -2.26 3.99
C ILE A 58 -5.43 -1.99 4.77
N ARG A 59 -5.71 -2.79 5.80
CA ARG A 59 -6.90 -2.62 6.64
C ARG A 59 -6.89 -1.30 7.38
N HIS A 60 -5.74 -0.91 7.90
CA HIS A 60 -5.58 0.36 8.61
C HIS A 60 -5.76 1.57 7.69
N ALA A 61 -5.13 1.53 6.51
CA ALA A 61 -5.29 2.58 5.50
C ALA A 61 -6.74 2.65 4.99
N THR A 62 -7.39 1.50 4.81
CA THR A 62 -8.80 1.43 4.43
C THR A 62 -9.70 2.11 5.46
N ALA A 63 -9.45 1.87 6.75
CA ALA A 63 -10.21 2.51 7.83
C ALA A 63 -10.04 4.03 7.81
N LYS A 64 -8.85 4.53 7.54
CA LYS A 64 -8.60 5.96 7.39
C LYS A 64 -9.37 6.57 6.20
N LEU A 65 -9.38 5.90 5.06
CA LEU A 65 -10.13 6.34 3.88
C LEU A 65 -11.65 6.26 4.12
N ASP A 66 -12.11 5.21 4.77
CA ASP A 66 -13.53 5.00 5.05
C ASP A 66 -14.11 6.09 5.95
N SER A 67 -13.29 6.69 6.80
CA SER A 67 -13.70 7.81 7.67
C SER A 67 -13.86 9.14 6.93
N HIS A 68 -13.43 9.22 5.67
CA HIS A 68 -13.55 10.43 4.85
C HIS A 68 -14.75 10.39 3.94
N ASP A 69 -15.39 11.54 3.77
CA ASP A 69 -16.48 11.71 2.81
C ASP A 69 -15.89 12.12 1.45
N ALA A 70 -15.70 11.14 0.59
CA ALA A 70 -15.19 11.35 -0.76
C ALA A 70 -15.88 10.40 -1.73
N LYS A 71 -16.13 10.88 -2.94
CA LYS A 71 -16.78 10.11 -3.99
C LYS A 71 -15.88 8.98 -4.50
N THR A 72 -14.60 9.24 -4.65
CA THR A 72 -13.60 8.28 -5.12
C THR A 72 -12.48 8.16 -4.10
N LYS A 73 -12.19 6.94 -3.68
CA LYS A 73 -11.16 6.65 -2.70
C LYS A 73 -10.19 5.65 -3.30
N LEU A 74 -8.91 6.02 -3.40
CA LEU A 74 -7.85 5.21 -3.98
C LEU A 74 -6.86 4.81 -2.91
N LEU A 75 -6.42 3.57 -2.95
CA LEU A 75 -5.37 3.03 -2.09
C LEU A 75 -4.26 2.44 -2.96
N PHE A 76 -3.11 3.09 -2.98
CA PHE A 76 -1.92 2.57 -3.64
C PHE A 76 -1.02 1.86 -2.63
N LEU A 77 -0.80 0.58 -2.83
CA LEU A 77 0.19 -0.20 -2.09
C LEU A 77 1.48 -0.24 -2.91
N ILE A 78 2.55 0.29 -2.35
CA ILE A 78 3.86 0.32 -2.99
C ILE A 78 4.81 -0.59 -2.20
N SER A 79 5.38 -1.57 -2.88
CA SER A 79 6.24 -2.57 -2.25
C SER A 79 7.37 -2.98 -3.19
N ASP A 80 8.47 -3.43 -2.63
CA ASP A 80 9.61 -3.98 -3.36
C ASP A 80 9.69 -5.51 -3.28
N GLY A 81 8.73 -6.16 -2.63
CA GLY A 81 8.72 -7.60 -2.45
C GLY A 81 7.35 -8.17 -2.09
N ARG A 82 7.35 -9.47 -1.84
CA ARG A 82 6.15 -10.20 -1.45
C ARG A 82 5.79 -9.97 0.02
N PRO A 83 4.50 -10.15 0.39
CA PRO A 83 4.13 -10.10 1.80
C PRO A 83 4.78 -11.26 2.55
N GLN A 84 5.48 -10.92 3.62
CA GLN A 84 6.16 -11.90 4.46
C GLN A 84 6.38 -11.36 5.86
N ASP A 85 6.25 -12.22 6.85
CA ASP A 85 6.61 -11.94 8.23
C ASP A 85 6.66 -13.23 9.03
N ARG A 86 7.36 -13.17 10.17
CA ARG A 86 7.42 -14.24 11.14
C ARG A 86 6.04 -14.52 11.72
N GLY A 87 5.61 -15.78 11.71
CA GLY A 87 4.27 -16.14 12.16
C GLY A 87 3.14 -15.71 11.24
N TYR A 88 3.46 -15.18 10.06
CA TYR A 88 2.50 -14.92 8.99
C TYR A 88 2.30 -16.19 8.18
N SER A 89 2.31 -17.30 8.89
CA SER A 89 2.07 -18.62 8.35
C SER A 89 1.12 -19.40 9.25
N ARG A 90 0.23 -20.10 8.66
CA ARG A 90 -0.47 -21.24 9.23
C ARG A 90 -0.19 -22.45 8.34
N GLU A 91 -0.74 -23.58 8.67
CA GLU A 91 -0.60 -24.85 7.96
C GLU A 91 -0.41 -24.69 6.44
N GLY A 92 0.75 -25.07 5.90
CA GLY A 92 1.04 -25.05 4.47
C GLY A 92 2.04 -24.02 3.98
N GLY A 93 2.53 -23.10 4.81
CA GLY A 93 3.61 -22.19 4.46
C GLY A 93 3.32 -20.71 4.64
N GLU A 94 4.31 -20.01 5.11
CA GLU A 94 4.27 -18.56 5.40
C GLU A 94 3.84 -17.74 4.19
N LYS A 95 4.33 -18.12 3.02
CA LYS A 95 4.13 -17.37 1.78
C LYS A 95 2.67 -17.38 1.33
N GLU A 96 2.03 -18.53 1.40
CA GLU A 96 0.63 -18.68 0.96
C GLU A 96 -0.33 -17.96 1.89
N TYR A 97 -0.10 -18.06 3.20
CA TYR A 97 -0.94 -17.36 4.17
C TYR A 97 -0.85 -15.84 4.03
N ALA A 98 0.36 -15.33 3.86
CA ALA A 98 0.59 -13.90 3.70
C ALA A 98 -0.09 -13.35 2.42
N VAL A 99 -0.02 -14.08 1.33
CA VAL A 99 -0.69 -13.73 0.07
C VAL A 99 -2.20 -13.76 0.24
N HIS A 100 -2.75 -14.78 0.88
CA HIS A 100 -4.17 -14.92 1.14
C HIS A 100 -4.72 -13.80 2.03
N ASP A 101 -4.03 -13.49 3.11
CA ASP A 101 -4.44 -12.41 4.01
C ASP A 101 -4.41 -11.05 3.31
N THR A 102 -3.40 -10.81 2.49
CA THR A 102 -3.29 -9.58 1.70
C THR A 102 -4.44 -9.47 0.69
N LYS A 103 -4.74 -10.56 -0.02
CA LYS A 103 -5.89 -10.60 -0.93
C LYS A 103 -7.18 -10.29 -0.21
N ARG A 104 -7.39 -10.89 0.94
CA ARG A 104 -8.58 -10.65 1.76
C ARG A 104 -8.68 -9.20 2.22
N ALA A 105 -7.56 -8.59 2.59
CA ALA A 105 -7.53 -7.17 2.94
C ALA A 105 -7.94 -6.27 1.77
N PHE A 106 -7.52 -6.60 0.56
CA PHE A 106 -7.96 -5.90 -0.65
C PHE A 106 -9.47 -6.08 -0.91
N ASP A 107 -9.99 -7.28 -0.72
CA ASP A 107 -11.43 -7.55 -0.87
C ASP A 107 -12.25 -6.74 0.16
N GLU A 108 -11.77 -6.64 1.39
CA GLU A 108 -12.39 -5.82 2.44
C GLU A 108 -12.38 -4.32 2.07
N ALA A 109 -11.28 -3.84 1.48
CA ALA A 109 -11.20 -2.46 0.98
C ALA A 109 -12.23 -2.18 -0.12
N ARG A 110 -12.36 -3.10 -1.07
CA ARG A 110 -13.35 -2.99 -2.14
C ARG A 110 -14.78 -2.99 -1.61
N ALA A 111 -15.06 -3.78 -0.59
CA ALA A 111 -16.36 -3.80 0.07
C ALA A 111 -16.73 -2.45 0.71
N LYS A 112 -15.74 -1.64 1.02
CA LYS A 112 -15.90 -0.26 1.54
C LYS A 112 -15.78 0.81 0.45
N ASN A 113 -15.90 0.43 -0.82
CA ASN A 113 -15.80 1.31 -1.98
C ASN A 113 -14.44 2.01 -2.11
N VAL A 114 -13.38 1.38 -1.63
CA VAL A 114 -12.01 1.80 -1.86
C VAL A 114 -11.46 1.04 -3.07
N ILE A 115 -10.79 1.74 -3.97
CA ILE A 115 -10.15 1.15 -5.16
C ILE A 115 -8.68 0.90 -4.84
N PRO A 116 -8.27 -0.35 -4.58
CA PRO A 116 -6.88 -0.66 -4.34
C PRO A 116 -6.12 -0.90 -5.65
N PHE A 117 -4.85 -0.54 -5.66
CA PHE A 117 -3.93 -0.80 -6.74
C PHE A 117 -2.55 -1.08 -6.17
N CYS A 118 -1.86 -2.08 -6.70
CA CYS A 118 -0.53 -2.46 -6.23
C CYS A 118 0.55 -2.07 -7.23
N LEU A 119 1.59 -1.39 -6.75
CA LEU A 119 2.77 -1.03 -7.53
C LEU A 119 4.01 -1.68 -6.88
N THR A 120 4.81 -2.36 -7.68
CA THR A 120 6.03 -3.01 -7.18
C THR A 120 7.16 -2.90 -8.18
N VAL A 121 8.39 -3.03 -7.67
CA VAL A 121 9.60 -3.17 -8.50
C VAL A 121 10.14 -4.61 -8.48
N ASP A 122 9.43 -5.53 -7.84
CA ASP A 122 9.81 -6.95 -7.79
C ASP A 122 9.49 -7.62 -9.13
N LYS A 123 10.52 -7.80 -9.95
CA LYS A 123 10.40 -8.41 -11.28
C LYS A 123 9.98 -9.89 -11.26
N ASN A 124 10.13 -10.55 -10.12
CA ASN A 124 9.69 -11.93 -9.91
C ASN A 124 8.30 -12.02 -9.27
N GLY A 125 7.59 -10.89 -9.21
CA GLY A 125 6.34 -10.77 -8.48
C GLY A 125 5.10 -11.34 -9.16
N HIS A 126 5.14 -11.71 -10.45
CA HIS A 126 3.95 -12.12 -11.20
C HIS A 126 3.18 -13.25 -10.51
N ASP A 127 3.85 -14.25 -9.99
CA ASP A 127 3.19 -15.42 -9.40
C ASP A 127 2.35 -15.07 -8.19
N TYR A 128 2.92 -14.35 -7.23
CA TYR A 128 2.16 -13.97 -6.04
C TYR A 128 1.20 -12.80 -6.30
N LEU A 129 1.56 -11.87 -7.20
CA LEU A 129 0.68 -10.76 -7.55
C LEU A 129 -0.58 -11.24 -8.26
N ALA A 130 -0.48 -12.22 -9.14
CA ALA A 130 -1.64 -12.81 -9.80
C ALA A 130 -2.64 -13.39 -8.79
N ALA A 131 -2.16 -14.03 -7.74
CA ALA A 131 -3.00 -14.56 -6.67
C ALA A 131 -3.50 -13.47 -5.72
N MET A 132 -2.62 -12.56 -5.30
CA MET A 132 -2.91 -11.49 -4.34
C MET A 132 -3.81 -10.41 -4.90
N CYS A 133 -3.62 -10.08 -6.17
CA CYS A 133 -4.33 -9.01 -6.89
C CYS A 133 -5.31 -9.56 -7.91
N GLN A 134 -5.98 -10.66 -7.60
CA GLN A 134 -6.87 -11.35 -8.55
C GLN A 134 -7.98 -10.45 -9.09
N ASP A 135 -8.53 -9.59 -8.25
CA ASP A 135 -9.66 -8.71 -8.59
C ASP A 135 -9.28 -7.23 -8.56
N ILE A 136 -8.03 -6.90 -8.45
CA ILE A 136 -7.53 -5.52 -8.44
C ILE A 136 -6.42 -5.32 -9.45
N GLY A 137 -6.13 -4.06 -9.80
CA GLY A 137 -5.02 -3.75 -10.69
C GLY A 137 -3.68 -3.84 -10.00
N TYR A 138 -2.65 -4.24 -10.74
CA TYR A 138 -1.27 -4.16 -10.30
C TYR A 138 -0.34 -3.84 -11.47
N GLU A 139 0.82 -3.29 -11.16
CA GLU A 139 1.87 -3.01 -12.14
C GLU A 139 3.24 -3.28 -11.54
N ILE A 140 4.10 -3.90 -12.35
CA ILE A 140 5.51 -4.10 -12.01
C ILE A 140 6.33 -3.04 -12.75
N LEU A 141 7.01 -2.19 -12.00
CA LEU A 141 7.85 -1.14 -12.55
C LEU A 141 9.24 -1.68 -12.86
N ASP A 142 9.84 -1.26 -13.97
CA ASP A 142 11.22 -1.62 -14.30
C ASP A 142 12.22 -0.93 -13.38
N ASP A 143 11.90 0.28 -12.94
CA ASP A 143 12.75 1.11 -12.09
C ASP A 143 11.88 1.94 -11.15
N ILE A 144 12.30 2.07 -9.88
CA ILE A 144 11.61 2.89 -8.89
C ILE A 144 11.51 4.36 -9.31
N LEU A 145 12.41 4.84 -10.14
CA LEU A 145 12.39 6.21 -10.68
C LEU A 145 11.17 6.48 -11.56
N GLN A 146 10.52 5.44 -12.08
CA GLN A 146 9.28 5.57 -12.85
C GLN A 146 8.06 5.80 -11.95
N LEU A 147 8.17 5.57 -10.65
CA LEU A 147 7.04 5.61 -9.72
C LEU A 147 6.26 6.93 -9.77
N PRO A 148 6.87 8.12 -9.70
CA PRO A 148 6.11 9.37 -9.73
C PRO A 148 5.25 9.53 -10.99
N HIS A 149 5.79 9.17 -12.14
CA HIS A 149 5.12 9.25 -13.43
C HIS A 149 3.95 8.29 -13.54
N ARG A 150 4.19 7.03 -13.16
CA ARG A 150 3.17 5.99 -13.20
C ARG A 150 2.05 6.26 -12.19
N LEU A 151 2.39 6.76 -11.02
CA LEU A 151 1.42 7.10 -9.99
C LEU A 151 0.44 8.18 -10.48
N LEU A 152 0.96 9.24 -11.09
CA LEU A 152 0.14 10.29 -11.69
C LEU A 152 -0.75 9.78 -12.82
N TYR A 153 -0.20 8.95 -13.69
CA TYR A 153 -0.95 8.35 -14.79
C TYR A 153 -2.10 7.49 -14.28
N LEU A 154 -1.83 6.58 -13.35
CA LEU A 154 -2.82 5.69 -12.76
C LEU A 154 -3.87 6.47 -11.97
N TYR A 155 -3.47 7.48 -11.24
CA TYR A 155 -4.39 8.35 -10.52
C TYR A 155 -5.43 8.96 -11.47
N ARG A 156 -4.96 9.57 -12.55
CA ARG A 156 -5.85 10.16 -13.54
C ARG A 156 -6.77 9.13 -14.19
N ARG A 157 -6.23 7.98 -14.53
CA ARG A 157 -7.00 6.90 -15.16
C ARG A 157 -8.09 6.32 -14.24
N LEU A 158 -7.79 6.19 -12.95
CA LEU A 158 -8.72 5.61 -11.98
C LEU A 158 -9.75 6.61 -11.44
N THR A 159 -9.52 7.91 -11.59
CA THR A 159 -10.44 8.95 -11.12
C THR A 159 -11.32 9.55 -12.21
N MET A 160 -11.04 9.26 -13.45
CA MET A 160 -11.80 9.81 -14.59
C MET A 160 -12.91 8.88 -15.05
#